data_bd3e2f3f490f15c49463a5ad35e1fa30
#
_entry.id   bd3e2f3f490f15c49463a5ad35e1fa30
#
_cell.length_a   1.000
_cell.length_b   1.000
_cell.length_c   1.000
_cell.angle_alpha   90.00
_cell.angle_beta   90.00
_cell.angle_gamma   90.00
#
_symmetry.space_group_name_H-M   'P 1'
#
loop_
_entity.id
_entity.type
_entity.pdbx_description
1 polymer ?
#
loop_
_entity_poly.entity_id
_entity_poly.type
_entity_poly.pdbx_seq_one_letter_code
_entity_poly.pdbx_strand_id
1 'polypeptide(L)'
;MRATLIAVGSALLLTPAGCADDPEGGGNPTTSSGTTATTSVSPPSASHSAGGETWIAVVDVAADPNDLDALTQRLLEPLGTALVVAPADCFEGLPGTAKDGYVIGAVGGARSEVERRIVDAGETVAFTAKVRILCTD
;
A
#
# COMPACT_ATOMS: atom_id res chain seq x y z
N MET A 1 -37.27 -13.95 8.72
CA MET A 1 -36.92 -14.87 7.64
C MET A 1 -37.24 -14.20 6.31
N ARG A 2 -36.25 -13.63 5.64
CA ARG A 2 -36.36 -13.19 4.23
C ARG A 2 -35.02 -13.52 3.56
N ALA A 3 -35.04 -14.54 2.75
CA ALA A 3 -33.94 -14.91 1.89
C ALA A 3 -33.99 -14.04 0.63
N THR A 4 -32.90 -13.36 0.30
CA THR A 4 -32.73 -12.70 -0.98
C THR A 4 -31.61 -13.41 -1.72
N LEU A 5 -32.00 -14.18 -2.74
CA LEU A 5 -31.14 -14.76 -3.76
C LEU A 5 -30.72 -13.63 -4.71
N ILE A 6 -29.45 -13.44 -4.94
CA ILE A 6 -28.95 -12.62 -6.04
C ILE A 6 -28.12 -13.51 -6.95
N ALA A 7 -28.52 -13.47 -8.23
CA ALA A 7 -28.07 -14.31 -9.31
C ALA A 7 -26.65 -13.95 -9.78
N VAL A 8 -25.94 -15.02 -10.16
CA VAL A 8 -24.65 -15.03 -10.84
C VAL A 8 -24.82 -14.58 -12.30
N GLY A 9 -24.08 -13.58 -12.71
CA GLY A 9 -23.93 -13.18 -14.11
C GLY A 9 -22.48 -13.37 -14.55
N SER A 10 -22.20 -14.50 -15.22
CA SER A 10 -20.93 -14.72 -15.91
C SER A 10 -20.96 -14.05 -17.28
N ALA A 11 -20.03 -13.14 -17.53
CA ALA A 11 -19.73 -12.63 -18.87
C ALA A 11 -18.31 -13.05 -19.26
N LEU A 12 -18.22 -14.04 -20.14
CA LEU A 12 -17.01 -14.35 -20.90
C LEU A 12 -16.83 -13.29 -22.00
N LEU A 13 -15.68 -12.69 -22.06
CA LEU A 13 -15.22 -11.94 -23.23
C LEU A 13 -13.92 -12.55 -23.75
N LEU A 14 -14.01 -13.11 -24.94
CA LEU A 14 -12.92 -13.60 -25.77
C LEU A 14 -12.06 -12.43 -26.25
N THR A 15 -10.73 -12.57 -26.15
CA THR A 15 -9.75 -11.73 -26.85
C THR A 15 -9.26 -12.46 -28.10
N PRO A 16 -9.17 -11.80 -29.28
CA PRO A 16 -8.51 -12.37 -30.45
C PRO A 16 -6.99 -12.09 -30.42
N ALA A 17 -6.25 -13.11 -30.83
CA ALA A 17 -4.85 -13.08 -31.17
C ALA A 17 -4.57 -12.21 -32.40
N GLY A 18 -3.51 -11.39 -32.33
CA GLY A 18 -2.93 -10.72 -33.49
C GLY A 18 -1.46 -11.12 -33.63
N CYS A 19 -1.18 -11.81 -34.74
CA CYS A 19 0.15 -12.26 -35.17
C CYS A 19 0.88 -11.19 -35.97
N ALA A 20 2.23 -11.31 -35.92
CA ALA A 20 3.22 -11.08 -37.01
C ALA A 20 3.57 -9.61 -37.33
N ASP A 21 4.87 -9.30 -37.29
CA ASP A 21 5.76 -9.36 -38.46
C ASP A 21 7.20 -9.10 -38.03
N ASP A 22 8.11 -10.02 -38.41
CA ASP A 22 9.53 -9.78 -38.52
C ASP A 22 9.84 -9.02 -39.80
N PRO A 23 10.86 -8.17 -39.84
CA PRO A 23 11.87 -8.33 -40.88
C PRO A 23 13.32 -8.29 -40.41
N GLU A 24 14.07 -9.21 -40.95
CA GLU A 24 15.51 -9.32 -40.98
C GLU A 24 16.22 -8.02 -41.41
N GLY A 25 17.34 -7.75 -40.76
CA GLY A 25 18.29 -6.76 -41.19
C GLY A 25 19.62 -6.93 -40.44
N GLY A 26 20.57 -7.61 -41.08
CA GLY A 26 21.87 -7.94 -40.55
C GLY A 26 22.76 -6.72 -40.31
N GLY A 27 23.73 -6.90 -39.41
CA GLY A 27 24.79 -5.93 -39.11
C GLY A 27 25.71 -6.41 -38.00
N ASN A 28 26.84 -6.75 -38.37
CA ASN A 28 27.99 -7.46 -37.77
C ASN A 28 28.55 -6.82 -36.46
N PRO A 29 29.35 -7.55 -35.70
CA PRO A 29 29.65 -7.32 -34.28
C PRO A 29 30.80 -6.32 -34.11
N THR A 30 30.57 -5.36 -33.20
CA THR A 30 31.66 -4.59 -32.62
C THR A 30 31.74 -4.88 -31.13
N THR A 31 32.78 -5.58 -30.74
CA THR A 31 33.20 -5.80 -29.39
C THR A 31 33.39 -4.48 -28.66
N SER A 32 32.53 -4.18 -27.71
CA SER A 32 32.79 -3.15 -26.72
C SER A 32 32.53 -3.72 -25.35
N SER A 33 33.62 -3.92 -24.62
CA SER A 33 33.63 -4.21 -23.20
C SER A 33 32.97 -3.05 -22.45
N GLY A 34 31.68 -3.16 -22.21
CA GLY A 34 30.90 -2.22 -21.41
C GLY A 34 30.82 -2.76 -19.99
N THR A 35 31.55 -2.15 -19.10
CA THR A 35 31.44 -2.25 -17.64
C THR A 35 29.99 -2.24 -17.22
N THR A 36 29.53 -3.34 -16.63
CA THR A 36 28.20 -3.46 -16.03
C THR A 36 28.18 -2.57 -14.79
N ALA A 37 27.75 -1.33 -14.95
CA ALA A 37 27.37 -0.49 -13.84
C ALA A 37 26.09 -1.09 -13.24
N THR A 38 26.23 -1.86 -12.18
CA THR A 38 25.13 -2.26 -11.31
C THR A 38 24.58 -0.98 -10.67
N THR A 39 23.60 -0.37 -11.31
CA THR A 39 22.82 0.70 -10.70
C THR A 39 22.01 0.05 -9.59
N SER A 40 22.55 0.09 -8.38
CA SER A 40 21.82 -0.20 -7.16
C SER A 40 20.73 0.88 -7.04
N VAL A 41 19.55 0.57 -7.52
CA VAL A 41 18.36 1.38 -7.24
C VAL A 41 18.03 1.13 -5.78
N SER A 42 18.55 1.98 -4.91
CA SER A 42 18.07 2.06 -3.53
C SER A 42 16.58 2.40 -3.61
N PRO A 43 15.71 1.62 -2.94
CA PRO A 43 14.31 2.01 -2.82
C PRO A 43 14.27 3.39 -2.19
N PRO A 44 13.34 4.28 -2.60
CA PRO A 44 13.17 5.57 -1.96
C PRO A 44 12.83 5.31 -0.49
N SER A 45 13.80 5.47 0.37
CA SER A 45 13.56 5.56 1.81
C SER A 45 12.66 6.78 1.98
N ALA A 46 11.37 6.56 2.20
CA ALA A 46 10.48 7.57 2.69
C ALA A 46 11.00 7.93 4.09
N SER A 47 11.92 8.88 4.15
CA SER A 47 12.38 9.46 5.40
C SER A 47 11.20 10.22 5.99
N HIS A 48 10.39 9.53 6.78
CA HIS A 48 9.46 10.18 7.68
C HIS A 48 10.32 10.86 8.74
N SER A 49 10.52 12.16 8.57
CA SER A 49 11.26 12.96 9.55
C SER A 49 10.58 12.82 10.91
N ALA A 50 11.28 12.23 11.87
CA ALA A 50 10.82 12.14 13.24
C ALA A 50 10.42 13.55 13.73
N GLY A 51 9.20 13.69 14.24
CA GLY A 51 8.67 14.94 14.79
C GLY A 51 7.80 15.79 13.85
N GLY A 52 7.64 15.42 12.58
CA GLY A 52 6.67 16.06 11.67
C GLY A 52 5.23 15.59 11.95
N GLU A 53 4.26 16.49 11.83
CA GLU A 53 2.84 16.11 11.80
C GLU A 53 2.51 15.48 10.46
N THR A 54 1.80 14.35 10.48
CA THR A 54 1.34 13.62 9.32
C THR A 54 -0.12 13.21 9.48
N TRP A 55 -0.77 12.82 8.38
CA TRP A 55 -2.10 12.24 8.45
C TRP A 55 -2.00 10.71 8.44
N ILE A 56 -2.84 10.08 9.26
CA ILE A 56 -3.05 8.63 9.24
C ILE A 56 -4.53 8.35 8.98
N ALA A 57 -4.80 7.46 8.01
CA ALA A 57 -6.12 6.86 7.84
C ALA A 57 -6.04 5.42 8.34
N VAL A 58 -6.75 5.13 9.42
CA VAL A 58 -6.74 3.83 10.09
C VAL A 58 -7.87 2.97 9.55
N VAL A 59 -7.57 1.74 9.22
CA VAL A 59 -8.52 0.72 8.75
C VAL A 59 -9.04 -0.10 9.92
N ASP A 60 -8.13 -0.51 10.81
CA ASP A 60 -8.49 -1.34 11.96
C ASP A 60 -7.54 -1.10 13.15
N VAL A 61 -8.01 -1.50 14.33
CA VAL A 61 -7.26 -1.47 15.59
C VAL A 61 -7.45 -2.80 16.30
N ALA A 62 -6.36 -3.49 16.60
CA ALA A 62 -6.38 -4.78 17.29
C ALA A 62 -5.54 -4.75 18.58
N ALA A 63 -5.91 -5.57 19.55
CA ALA A 63 -5.13 -5.72 20.77
C ALA A 63 -3.84 -6.52 20.54
N ASP A 64 -3.85 -7.44 19.57
CA ASP A 64 -2.70 -8.25 19.18
C ASP A 64 -2.32 -7.96 17.72
N PRO A 65 -1.02 -7.75 17.39
CA PRO A 65 -0.60 -7.51 16.01
C PRO A 65 -0.88 -8.69 15.08
N ASN A 66 -0.91 -9.93 15.59
CA ASN A 66 -1.22 -11.11 14.79
C ASN A 66 -2.64 -11.08 14.21
N ASP A 67 -3.57 -10.40 14.88
CA ASP A 67 -4.94 -10.23 14.37
C ASP A 67 -4.99 -9.36 13.10
N LEU A 68 -3.94 -8.56 12.86
CA LEU A 68 -3.80 -7.69 11.69
C LEU A 68 -3.03 -8.34 10.53
N ASP A 69 -2.47 -9.54 10.69
CA ASP A 69 -1.62 -10.17 9.68
C ASP A 69 -2.32 -10.34 8.32
N ALA A 70 -3.54 -10.86 8.32
CA ALA A 70 -4.30 -11.07 7.09
C ALA A 70 -4.62 -9.75 6.38
N LEU A 71 -4.91 -8.69 7.13
CA LEU A 71 -5.16 -7.35 6.62
C LEU A 71 -3.87 -6.71 6.12
N THR A 72 -2.77 -6.89 6.84
CA THR A 72 -1.43 -6.44 6.43
C THR A 72 -1.04 -7.02 5.08
N GLN A 73 -1.21 -8.32 4.88
CA GLN A 73 -0.92 -8.99 3.62
C GLN A 73 -1.73 -8.41 2.44
N ARG A 74 -3.01 -8.12 2.66
CA ARG A 74 -3.87 -7.53 1.62
C ARG A 74 -3.50 -6.09 1.28
N LEU A 75 -3.08 -5.31 2.27
CA LEU A 75 -2.76 -3.89 2.13
C LEU A 75 -1.32 -3.62 1.69
N LEU A 76 -0.44 -4.61 1.83
CA LEU A 76 1.00 -4.44 1.54
C LEU A 76 1.25 -4.03 0.08
N GLU A 77 0.59 -4.67 -0.87
CA GLU A 77 0.77 -4.39 -2.30
C GLU A 77 0.18 -3.01 -2.69
N PRO A 78 -1.11 -2.71 -2.39
CA PRO A 78 -1.71 -1.45 -2.83
C PRO A 78 -1.17 -0.21 -2.10
N LEU A 79 -0.76 -0.33 -0.84
CA LEU A 79 -0.27 0.81 -0.06
C LEU A 79 1.27 0.95 -0.07
N GLY A 80 2.00 -0.15 -0.24
CA GLY A 80 3.45 -0.14 -0.28
C GLY A 80 4.07 0.58 0.91
N THR A 81 4.89 1.60 0.65
CA THR A 81 5.57 2.40 1.69
C THR A 81 4.66 3.31 2.52
N ALA A 82 3.41 3.49 2.12
CA ALA A 82 2.44 4.25 2.90
C ALA A 82 1.75 3.41 3.98
N LEU A 83 1.84 2.07 3.89
CA LEU A 83 1.30 1.17 4.90
C LEU A 83 2.06 1.32 6.21
N VAL A 84 1.31 1.43 7.30
CA VAL A 84 1.84 1.40 8.66
C VAL A 84 1.09 0.37 9.48
N VAL A 85 1.84 -0.44 10.22
CA VAL A 85 1.34 -1.31 11.28
C VAL A 85 2.24 -1.06 12.49
N ALA A 86 1.69 -0.46 13.54
CA ALA A 86 2.48 -0.09 14.70
C ALA A 86 1.63 -0.02 15.97
N PRO A 87 2.25 -0.11 17.16
CA PRO A 87 1.57 0.19 18.41
C PRO A 87 0.98 1.61 18.39
N ALA A 88 -0.19 1.75 18.97
CA ALA A 88 -0.90 3.04 18.95
C ALA A 88 -0.19 4.14 19.74
N ASP A 89 0.64 3.78 20.73
CA ASP A 89 1.48 4.69 21.50
C ASP A 89 2.62 5.33 20.69
N CYS A 90 2.92 4.75 19.50
CA CYS A 90 3.83 5.37 18.53
C CYS A 90 3.24 6.62 17.85
N PHE A 91 1.97 6.92 18.07
CA PHE A 91 1.28 8.05 17.43
C PHE A 91 0.68 8.99 18.47
N GLU A 92 1.22 10.18 18.61
CA GLU A 92 0.59 11.26 19.38
C GLU A 92 -0.53 11.89 18.54
N GLY A 93 -1.74 11.96 19.08
CA GLY A 93 -2.91 12.56 18.41
C GLY A 93 -3.98 11.57 17.97
N LEU A 94 -3.80 10.26 18.20
CA LEU A 94 -4.89 9.29 17.97
C LEU A 94 -6.06 9.51 18.94
N PRO A 95 -7.30 9.22 18.50
CA PRO A 95 -8.47 9.25 19.38
C PRO A 95 -8.33 8.21 20.48
N GLY A 96 -8.93 8.48 21.66
CA GLY A 96 -8.80 7.67 22.87
C GLY A 96 -9.20 6.20 22.70
N THR A 97 -10.11 5.91 21.77
CA THR A 97 -10.56 4.55 21.43
C THR A 97 -9.52 3.69 20.71
N ALA A 98 -8.46 4.32 20.18
CA ALA A 98 -7.39 3.65 19.45
C ALA A 98 -6.04 3.65 20.20
N LYS A 99 -6.02 4.09 21.45
CA LYS A 99 -4.75 4.25 22.22
C LYS A 99 -4.17 2.95 22.75
N ASP A 100 -5.01 1.93 22.89
CA ASP A 100 -4.60 0.65 23.44
C ASP A 100 -4.62 -0.39 22.33
N GLY A 101 -3.43 -0.79 21.85
CA GLY A 101 -3.31 -1.81 20.80
C GLY A 101 -2.42 -1.43 19.65
N TYR A 102 -2.65 -2.10 18.54
CA TYR A 102 -1.93 -1.90 17.28
C TYR A 102 -2.88 -1.30 16.25
N VAL A 103 -2.41 -0.35 15.47
CA VAL A 103 -3.15 0.26 14.37
C VAL A 103 -2.59 -0.20 13.04
N ILE A 104 -3.48 -0.38 12.05
CA ILE A 104 -3.12 -0.60 10.67
C ILE A 104 -3.79 0.45 9.79
N GLY A 105 -3.04 1.05 8.87
CA GLY A 105 -3.55 2.10 8.01
C GLY A 105 -2.53 2.66 7.04
N ALA A 106 -2.85 3.81 6.45
CA ALA A 106 -1.97 4.54 5.55
C ALA A 106 -1.57 5.89 6.14
N VAL A 107 -0.29 6.25 5.98
CA VAL A 107 0.24 7.57 6.35
C VAL A 107 0.53 8.41 5.11
N GLY A 108 0.43 9.75 5.25
CA GLY A 108 0.70 10.67 4.16
C GLY A 108 0.58 12.13 4.55
N GLY A 109 0.92 13.02 3.60
CA GLY A 109 0.97 14.47 3.83
C GLY A 109 -0.41 15.14 3.90
N ALA A 110 -1.45 14.55 3.32
CA ALA A 110 -2.80 15.13 3.26
C ALA A 110 -3.87 14.11 3.65
N ARG A 111 -4.91 14.60 4.34
CA ARG A 111 -6.05 13.78 4.78
C ARG A 111 -6.72 13.05 3.62
N SER A 112 -7.10 13.78 2.58
CA SER A 112 -7.79 13.23 1.42
C SER A 112 -6.96 12.21 0.63
N GLU A 113 -5.64 12.33 0.70
CA GLU A 113 -4.72 11.39 0.07
C GLU A 113 -4.74 10.04 0.78
N VAL A 114 -4.58 10.03 2.11
CA VAL A 114 -4.55 8.78 2.88
C VAL A 114 -5.91 8.07 2.86
N GLU A 115 -7.02 8.81 2.95
CA GLU A 115 -8.37 8.25 2.84
C GLU A 115 -8.58 7.59 1.47
N ARG A 116 -8.20 8.27 0.38
CA ARG A 116 -8.33 7.72 -0.97
C ARG A 116 -7.50 6.46 -1.17
N ARG A 117 -6.27 6.41 -0.67
CA ARG A 117 -5.41 5.22 -0.76
C ARG A 117 -6.06 3.99 -0.14
N ILE A 118 -6.72 4.13 1.02
CA ILE A 118 -7.43 3.04 1.68
C ILE A 118 -8.63 2.58 0.83
N VAL A 119 -9.42 3.53 0.31
CA VAL A 119 -10.58 3.22 -0.54
C VAL A 119 -10.15 2.55 -1.84
N ASP A 120 -9.08 3.02 -2.48
CA ASP A 120 -8.51 2.43 -3.69
C ASP A 120 -7.96 1.00 -3.43
N ALA A 121 -7.51 0.73 -2.21
CA ALA A 121 -7.12 -0.61 -1.77
C ALA A 121 -8.32 -1.54 -1.46
N GLY A 122 -9.55 -1.05 -1.60
CA GLY A 122 -10.79 -1.81 -1.37
C GLY A 122 -11.21 -1.93 0.09
N GLU A 123 -10.64 -1.12 0.97
CA GLU A 123 -10.93 -1.14 2.41
C GLU A 123 -11.70 0.11 2.84
N THR A 124 -12.25 0.04 4.05
CA THR A 124 -13.00 1.16 4.65
C THR A 124 -12.15 1.86 5.70
N VAL A 125 -12.14 3.18 5.67
CA VAL A 125 -11.49 4.00 6.69
C VAL A 125 -12.33 3.98 7.98
N ALA A 126 -11.76 3.47 9.07
CA ALA A 126 -12.41 3.52 10.38
C ALA A 126 -12.39 4.93 10.95
N PHE A 127 -11.24 5.60 10.88
CA PHE A 127 -11.09 7.03 11.21
C PHE A 127 -9.82 7.61 10.58
N THR A 128 -9.74 8.94 10.54
CA THR A 128 -8.57 9.68 10.08
C THR A 128 -8.16 10.68 11.16
N ALA A 129 -6.86 10.74 11.45
CA ALA A 129 -6.30 11.65 12.45
C ALA A 129 -5.05 12.35 11.93
N LYS A 130 -4.77 13.53 12.46
CA LYS A 130 -3.48 14.20 12.31
C LYS A 130 -2.63 13.79 13.51
N VAL A 131 -1.49 13.18 13.24
CA VAL A 131 -0.65 12.57 14.28
C VAL A 131 0.80 13.01 14.15
N ARG A 132 1.54 12.90 15.25
CA ARG A 132 2.99 12.94 15.26
C ARG A 132 3.51 11.53 15.50
N ILE A 133 4.44 11.08 14.65
CA ILE A 133 5.09 9.77 14.80
C ILE A 133 6.19 9.90 15.84
N LEU A 134 6.12 9.09 16.89
CA LEU A 134 7.07 9.08 18.00
C LEU A 134 8.11 7.97 17.89
N CYS A 135 7.74 6.82 17.30
CA CYS A 135 8.65 5.70 17.10
C CYS A 135 9.36 5.86 15.74
N THR A 136 10.67 5.75 15.78
CA THR A 136 11.53 5.62 14.60
C THR A 136 12.32 4.34 14.76
N ASP A 137 12.22 3.47 13.76
CA ASP A 137 13.09 2.27 13.64
C ASP A 137 14.55 2.66 13.42
#